data_0d8cc6c5096118f7d35fb7e580446bab
#
_entry.id   0d8cc6c5096118f7d35fb7e580446bab
#
_cell.length_a   1.000
_cell.length_b   1.000
_cell.length_c   1.000
_cell.angle_alpha   90.00
_cell.angle_beta   90.00
_cell.angle_gamma   90.00
#
_symmetry.space_group_name_H-M   'P 1'
#
loop_
_entity.id
_entity.type
_entity.pdbx_description
1 polymer ?
#
loop_
_entity_poly.entity_id
_entity_poly.type
_entity_poly.pdbx_seq_one_letter_code
_entity_poly.pdbx_strand_id
1 'polypeptide(L)'
;KEVSFTDNKEGMLGLRVARELEHPSEKPELFTDAAGKVTDVPTMNNEGVTGMYRSSEGIEGNEVWGTRGNWVSLSGKIKDEHISVVILDNPSNPGFPTYWHARGYGLFAANPLGQKALSGGKEELNFKLKANEAVTFKYRISVLSGDRVEDSIIREEYLKWVK
;
A
#
# COMPACT_ATOMS: atom_id res chain seq x y z
N LYS A 1 14.34 11.91 -25.58
CA LYS A 1 15.11 12.32 -24.40
C LYS A 1 14.86 11.31 -23.28
N GLU A 2 15.91 10.89 -22.56
CA GLU A 2 15.80 10.02 -21.38
C GLU A 2 15.06 10.75 -20.25
N VAL A 3 14.23 10.01 -19.51
CA VAL A 3 13.52 10.48 -18.31
C VAL A 3 14.00 9.65 -17.13
N SER A 4 14.34 10.32 -16.04
CA SER A 4 14.67 9.68 -14.76
C SER A 4 13.57 9.94 -13.75
N PHE A 5 13.12 8.88 -13.09
CA PHE A 5 12.18 8.92 -11.98
C PHE A 5 13.01 8.78 -10.70
N THR A 6 13.23 9.90 -10.03
CA THR A 6 13.90 9.88 -8.72
C THR A 6 12.98 9.25 -7.68
N ASP A 7 13.55 8.45 -6.80
CA ASP A 7 12.79 7.77 -5.75
C ASP A 7 12.03 8.76 -4.87
N ASN A 8 10.74 8.50 -4.69
CA ASN A 8 9.83 9.32 -3.91
C ASN A 8 8.89 8.43 -3.09
N LYS A 9 8.53 8.86 -1.88
CA LYS A 9 7.59 8.12 -1.04
C LYS A 9 6.16 8.06 -1.60
N GLU A 10 5.81 8.98 -2.50
CA GLU A 10 4.50 9.07 -3.14
C GLU A 10 4.48 8.23 -4.43
N GLY A 11 3.51 7.39 -4.59
CA GLY A 11 3.40 6.65 -5.81
C GLY A 11 2.98 5.26 -5.59
N MET A 12 3.03 4.29 -6.46
CA MET A 12 2.74 4.29 -7.90
C MET A 12 1.26 3.96 -8.09
N LEU A 13 0.79 2.88 -7.41
CA LEU A 13 -0.60 2.47 -7.31
C LEU A 13 -1.07 2.71 -5.89
N GLY A 14 -1.96 3.67 -5.69
CA GLY A 14 -2.52 4.00 -4.38
C GLY A 14 -4.04 3.85 -4.37
N LEU A 15 -4.54 3.20 -3.33
CA LEU A 15 -5.95 3.16 -2.99
C LEU A 15 -6.21 4.05 -1.80
N ARG A 16 -7.38 4.69 -1.80
CA ARG A 16 -7.96 5.29 -0.63
C ARG A 16 -9.16 4.44 -0.22
N VAL A 17 -9.08 3.82 0.94
CA VAL A 17 -10.13 2.93 1.43
C VAL A 17 -11.20 3.69 2.22
N ALA A 18 -12.34 3.03 2.44
CA ALA A 18 -13.39 3.53 3.33
C ALA A 18 -12.84 3.62 4.76
N ARG A 19 -13.38 4.56 5.55
CA ARG A 19 -12.92 4.82 6.91
C ARG A 19 -12.93 3.59 7.80
N GLU A 20 -13.94 2.77 7.68
CA GLU A 20 -14.07 1.54 8.47
C GLU A 20 -12.94 0.55 8.23
N LEU A 21 -12.34 0.60 7.03
CA LEU A 21 -11.19 -0.22 6.65
C LEU A 21 -9.84 0.46 6.92
N GLU A 22 -9.82 1.67 7.45
CA GLU A 22 -8.55 2.27 7.87
C GLU A 22 -7.91 1.41 8.97
N HIS A 23 -6.59 1.37 8.96
CA HIS A 23 -5.86 0.78 10.09
C HIS A 23 -5.80 1.79 11.24
N PRO A 24 -6.07 1.39 12.49
CA PRO A 24 -6.00 2.30 13.63
C PRO A 24 -4.66 3.04 13.70
N SER A 25 -4.71 4.34 13.85
CA SER A 25 -3.53 5.18 14.02
C SER A 25 -3.12 5.24 15.49
N GLU A 26 -1.83 5.09 15.77
CA GLU A 26 -1.28 5.22 17.13
C GLU A 26 -1.28 6.66 17.62
N LYS A 27 -1.32 7.60 16.70
CA LYS A 27 -1.32 9.04 17.01
C LYS A 27 -2.46 9.72 16.30
N PRO A 28 -3.21 10.60 16.98
CA PRO A 28 -4.16 11.47 16.33
C PRO A 28 -3.44 12.29 15.24
N GLU A 29 -3.91 12.25 14.01
CA GLU A 29 -3.33 13.06 12.94
C GLU A 29 -3.98 14.43 12.93
N LEU A 30 -3.15 15.48 12.99
CA LEU A 30 -3.59 16.85 12.78
C LEU A 30 -3.59 17.14 11.28
N PHE A 31 -4.71 17.68 10.79
CA PHE A 31 -4.77 18.16 9.42
C PHE A 31 -4.15 19.55 9.34
N THR A 32 -3.18 19.72 8.44
CA THR A 32 -2.55 20.99 8.16
C THR A 32 -2.91 21.46 6.75
N ASP A 33 -2.96 22.76 6.56
CA ASP A 33 -3.04 23.38 5.24
C ASP A 33 -1.72 23.26 4.46
N ALA A 34 -1.69 23.79 3.23
CA ALA A 34 -0.50 23.76 2.38
C ALA A 34 0.71 24.52 2.98
N ALA A 35 0.49 25.40 3.94
CA ALA A 35 1.52 26.13 4.67
C ALA A 35 1.97 25.42 5.95
N GLY A 36 1.39 24.23 6.25
CA GLY A 36 1.69 23.46 7.44
C GLY A 36 0.98 23.95 8.71
N LYS A 37 0.02 24.89 8.58
CA LYS A 37 -0.77 25.38 9.70
C LYS A 37 -1.90 24.40 10.02
N VAL A 38 -2.10 24.09 11.31
CA VAL A 38 -3.20 23.24 11.76
C VAL A 38 -4.55 23.85 11.36
N THR A 39 -5.42 23.02 10.78
CA THR A 39 -6.77 23.39 10.34
C THR A 39 -7.78 23.10 11.45
N ASP A 40 -9.01 23.63 11.28
CA ASP A 40 -10.15 23.36 12.17
C ASP A 40 -10.79 21.98 11.89
N VAL A 41 -10.22 21.17 10.98
CA VAL A 41 -10.70 19.81 10.71
C VAL A 41 -10.46 18.95 11.96
N PRO A 42 -11.48 18.24 12.46
CA PRO A 42 -11.35 17.42 13.65
C PRO A 42 -10.21 16.40 13.51
N THR A 43 -9.45 16.22 14.57
CA THR A 43 -8.43 15.19 14.65
C THR A 43 -9.04 13.82 14.33
N MET A 44 -8.41 13.04 13.48
CA MET A 44 -8.85 11.67 13.22
C MET A 44 -8.72 10.84 14.49
N ASN A 45 -9.81 10.24 14.91
CA ASN A 45 -9.84 9.24 15.98
C ASN A 45 -9.98 7.83 15.37
N ASN A 46 -9.91 6.80 16.18
CA ASN A 46 -10.04 5.41 15.73
C ASN A 46 -11.47 4.85 15.85
N GLU A 47 -12.48 5.69 16.07
CA GLU A 47 -13.85 5.25 16.21
C GLU A 47 -14.38 4.66 14.89
N GLY A 48 -14.88 3.44 14.95
CA GLY A 48 -15.37 2.69 13.78
C GLY A 48 -14.30 2.17 12.84
N VAL A 49 -13.01 2.37 13.15
CA VAL A 49 -11.87 1.89 12.37
C VAL A 49 -11.55 0.45 12.76
N THR A 50 -11.49 -0.45 11.77
CA THR A 50 -11.32 -1.91 12.02
C THR A 50 -10.24 -2.56 11.16
N GLY A 51 -9.62 -1.80 10.26
CA GLY A 51 -8.69 -2.35 9.27
C GLY A 51 -7.39 -2.88 9.88
N MET A 52 -6.91 -3.99 9.33
CA MET A 52 -5.64 -4.61 9.69
C MET A 52 -4.88 -4.98 8.42
N TYR A 53 -3.69 -4.44 8.27
CA TYR A 53 -2.76 -4.83 7.22
C TYR A 53 -2.09 -6.17 7.53
N ARG A 54 -1.82 -6.95 6.46
CA ARG A 54 -0.99 -8.14 6.51
C ARG A 54 -0.25 -8.33 5.19
N SER A 55 1.05 -8.57 5.27
CA SER A 55 1.91 -8.80 4.10
C SER A 55 2.13 -10.27 3.78
N SER A 56 2.65 -10.57 2.58
CA SER A 56 3.08 -11.92 2.17
C SER A 56 4.16 -12.52 3.07
N GLU A 57 4.87 -11.67 3.82
CA GLU A 57 5.94 -12.07 4.77
C GLU A 57 5.40 -12.30 6.20
N GLY A 58 4.07 -12.23 6.39
CA GLY A 58 3.44 -12.41 7.68
C GLY A 58 3.53 -11.21 8.63
N ILE A 59 3.99 -10.06 8.13
CA ILE A 59 4.06 -8.81 8.90
C ILE A 59 2.65 -8.20 8.98
N GLU A 60 2.28 -7.65 10.13
CA GLU A 60 0.94 -7.09 10.35
C GLU A 60 0.97 -5.62 10.80
N GLY A 61 -0.17 -4.96 10.64
CA GLY A 61 -0.43 -3.61 11.15
C GLY A 61 0.51 -2.55 10.60
N ASN A 62 0.94 -1.64 11.46
CA ASN A 62 1.82 -0.52 11.12
C ASN A 62 3.21 -0.97 10.64
N GLU A 63 3.67 -2.15 11.05
CA GLU A 63 4.97 -2.70 10.65
C GLU A 63 5.05 -3.05 9.16
N VAL A 64 3.90 -3.14 8.46
CA VAL A 64 3.85 -3.35 7.00
C VAL A 64 4.42 -2.14 6.25
N TRP A 65 4.33 -0.94 6.83
CA TRP A 65 4.87 0.26 6.20
C TRP A 65 6.39 0.15 5.97
N GLY A 66 6.83 0.47 4.75
CA GLY A 66 8.25 0.43 4.41
C GLY A 66 8.84 -0.97 4.31
N THR A 67 8.01 -2.01 4.26
CA THR A 67 8.46 -3.39 3.98
C THR A 67 8.27 -3.75 2.52
N ARG A 68 8.92 -4.83 2.08
CA ARG A 68 8.75 -5.41 0.75
C ARG A 68 7.92 -6.68 0.83
N GLY A 69 7.22 -7.02 -0.23
CA GLY A 69 6.44 -8.25 -0.28
C GLY A 69 5.66 -8.39 -1.58
N ASN A 70 5.27 -9.60 -1.90
CA ASN A 70 4.57 -9.94 -3.14
C ASN A 70 3.13 -9.42 -3.16
N TRP A 71 2.55 -9.29 -1.98
CA TRP A 71 1.20 -8.78 -1.78
C TRP A 71 1.02 -8.22 -0.36
N VAL A 72 0.04 -7.36 -0.23
CA VAL A 72 -0.50 -6.94 1.07
C VAL A 72 -2.02 -7.00 1.01
N SER A 73 -2.63 -7.47 2.08
CA SER A 73 -4.06 -7.40 2.34
C SER A 73 -4.36 -6.36 3.40
N LEU A 74 -5.50 -5.71 3.26
CA LEU A 74 -6.13 -4.87 4.27
C LEU A 74 -7.52 -5.43 4.53
N SER A 75 -7.74 -5.97 5.71
CA SER A 75 -9.01 -6.61 6.10
C SER A 75 -9.64 -5.90 7.28
N GLY A 76 -10.94 -5.73 7.26
CA GLY A 76 -11.71 -5.08 8.31
C GLY A 76 -13.20 -5.32 8.15
N LYS A 77 -14.01 -4.57 8.89
CA LYS A 77 -15.48 -4.66 8.82
C LYS A 77 -16.06 -3.37 8.29
N ILE A 78 -16.96 -3.49 7.33
CA ILE A 78 -17.88 -2.41 6.93
C ILE A 78 -19.26 -2.85 7.39
N LYS A 79 -19.83 -2.16 8.38
CA LYS A 79 -21.02 -2.61 9.12
C LYS A 79 -20.75 -3.99 9.72
N ASP A 80 -21.53 -5.01 9.35
CA ASP A 80 -21.43 -6.37 9.86
C ASP A 80 -20.68 -7.33 8.94
N GLU A 81 -20.19 -6.83 7.78
CA GLU A 81 -19.53 -7.65 6.77
C GLU A 81 -18.00 -7.49 6.83
N HIS A 82 -17.28 -8.58 6.82
CA HIS A 82 -15.84 -8.58 6.64
C HIS A 82 -15.50 -8.32 5.18
N ILE A 83 -14.62 -7.34 4.95
CA ILE A 83 -14.09 -6.98 3.64
C ILE A 83 -12.58 -7.08 3.68
N SER A 84 -12.02 -7.75 2.68
CA SER A 84 -10.57 -7.80 2.47
C SER A 84 -10.24 -7.19 1.11
N VAL A 85 -9.36 -6.19 1.10
CA VAL A 85 -8.79 -5.61 -0.12
C VAL A 85 -7.35 -6.08 -0.21
N VAL A 86 -7.00 -6.73 -1.32
CA VAL A 86 -5.66 -7.27 -1.56
C VAL A 86 -5.06 -6.61 -2.79
N ILE A 87 -3.82 -6.15 -2.67
CA ILE A 87 -3.02 -5.72 -3.83
C ILE A 87 -1.89 -6.73 -4.03
N LEU A 88 -1.83 -7.31 -5.22
CA LEU A 88 -0.78 -8.23 -5.66
C LEU A 88 0.19 -7.48 -6.58
N ASP A 89 1.49 -7.61 -6.35
CA ASP A 89 2.56 -7.06 -7.19
C ASP A 89 3.07 -8.12 -8.18
N ASN A 90 3.34 -7.72 -9.42
CA ASN A 90 3.78 -8.67 -10.44
C ASN A 90 5.31 -8.76 -10.49
N PRO A 91 5.91 -9.97 -10.60
CA PRO A 91 7.36 -10.14 -10.70
C PRO A 91 8.02 -9.43 -11.87
N SER A 92 7.26 -9.06 -12.91
CA SER A 92 7.77 -8.30 -14.05
C SER A 92 7.88 -6.79 -13.80
N ASN A 93 7.40 -6.29 -12.66
CA ASN A 93 7.45 -4.87 -12.37
C ASN A 93 8.87 -4.41 -12.02
N PRO A 94 9.32 -3.25 -12.51
CA PRO A 94 10.53 -2.61 -12.00
C PRO A 94 10.45 -2.46 -10.48
N GLY A 95 11.55 -2.80 -9.79
CA GLY A 95 11.62 -2.70 -8.33
C GLY A 95 10.87 -3.78 -7.54
N PHE A 96 10.45 -4.87 -8.22
CA PHE A 96 9.81 -6.02 -7.55
C PHE A 96 10.75 -6.70 -6.53
N PRO A 97 10.22 -7.23 -5.41
CA PRO A 97 8.90 -6.95 -4.87
C PRO A 97 8.81 -5.49 -4.40
N THR A 98 7.63 -4.89 -4.56
CA THR A 98 7.41 -3.48 -4.25
C THR A 98 7.60 -3.16 -2.77
N TYR A 99 7.88 -1.89 -2.47
CA TYR A 99 7.71 -1.34 -1.13
C TYR A 99 6.26 -0.97 -0.88
N TRP A 100 5.78 -1.25 0.33
CA TRP A 100 4.40 -0.96 0.73
C TRP A 100 4.32 0.34 1.51
N HIS A 101 3.51 1.26 1.02
CA HIS A 101 3.13 2.48 1.72
C HIS A 101 1.73 2.30 2.31
N ALA A 102 1.65 1.50 3.39
CA ALA A 102 0.44 1.15 4.11
C ALA A 102 0.31 2.07 5.35
N ARG A 103 -0.70 2.95 5.35
CA ARG A 103 -0.87 3.99 6.36
C ARG A 103 -2.18 3.86 7.12
N GLY A 104 -2.17 4.28 8.39
CA GLY A 104 -3.34 4.28 9.26
C GLY A 104 -4.53 5.08 8.74
N TYR A 105 -4.29 6.19 8.04
CA TYR A 105 -5.33 7.06 7.48
C TYR A 105 -5.88 6.60 6.10
N GLY A 106 -5.87 5.31 5.83
CA GLY A 106 -6.50 4.73 4.64
C GLY A 106 -5.72 4.87 3.33
N LEU A 107 -4.45 5.25 3.37
CA LEU A 107 -3.57 5.16 2.20
C LEU A 107 -2.96 3.76 2.13
N PHE A 108 -3.37 3.01 1.11
CA PHE A 108 -2.88 1.67 0.81
C PHE A 108 -2.23 1.67 -0.58
N ALA A 109 -0.90 1.68 -0.63
CA ALA A 109 -0.18 1.86 -1.88
C ALA A 109 0.99 0.89 -2.07
N ALA A 110 1.16 0.44 -3.33
CA ALA A 110 2.35 -0.23 -3.84
C ALA A 110 3.26 0.83 -4.47
N ASN A 111 4.49 0.98 -3.94
CA ASN A 111 5.41 2.01 -4.39
C ASN A 111 6.80 1.46 -4.77
N PRO A 112 6.98 0.93 -5.99
CA PRO A 112 8.27 0.47 -6.45
C PRO A 112 9.28 1.60 -6.66
N LEU A 113 8.80 2.84 -6.84
CA LEU A 113 9.63 4.04 -7.04
C LEU A 113 9.92 4.78 -5.72
N GLY A 114 9.69 4.13 -4.58
CA GLY A 114 9.90 4.72 -3.26
C GLY A 114 11.02 4.09 -2.45
N GLN A 115 11.88 3.30 -3.06
CA GLN A 115 12.87 2.47 -2.36
C GLN A 115 13.73 3.31 -1.40
N LYS A 116 14.28 4.42 -1.84
CA LYS A 116 15.12 5.28 -0.99
C LYS A 116 14.36 5.83 0.22
N ALA A 117 13.15 6.31 0.02
CA ALA A 117 12.35 6.91 1.09
C ALA A 117 11.87 5.84 2.09
N LEU A 118 11.42 4.68 1.60
CA LEU A 118 10.81 3.64 2.41
C LEU A 118 11.84 2.72 3.09
N SER A 119 13.06 2.61 2.52
CA SER A 119 14.18 1.87 3.12
C SER A 119 15.02 2.68 4.12
N GLY A 120 14.68 3.95 4.34
CA GLY A 120 15.54 4.85 5.11
C GLY A 120 16.88 5.14 4.43
N GLY A 121 16.91 5.18 3.10
CA GLY A 121 18.08 5.48 2.30
C GLY A 121 19.00 4.28 2.01
N LYS A 122 18.62 3.07 2.40
CA LYS A 122 19.43 1.86 2.21
C LYS A 122 19.38 1.32 0.78
N GLU A 123 18.27 1.54 0.09
CA GLU A 123 18.03 1.10 -1.29
C GLU A 123 17.58 2.28 -2.14
N GLU A 124 17.86 2.23 -3.44
CA GLU A 124 17.48 3.27 -4.40
C GLU A 124 17.29 2.63 -5.79
N LEU A 125 16.17 2.92 -6.45
CA LEU A 125 15.91 2.40 -7.80
C LEU A 125 16.35 3.36 -8.89
N ASN A 126 16.05 4.66 -8.73
CA ASN A 126 16.35 5.70 -9.75
C ASN A 126 15.97 5.25 -11.17
N PHE A 127 14.72 4.81 -11.31
CA PHE A 127 14.24 4.20 -12.54
C PHE A 127 14.37 5.15 -13.73
N LYS A 128 14.87 4.62 -14.86
CA LYS A 128 15.11 5.40 -16.08
C LYS A 128 14.38 4.79 -17.27
N LEU A 129 13.85 5.66 -18.11
CA LEU A 129 13.28 5.33 -19.42
C LEU A 129 14.02 6.12 -20.50
N LYS A 130 14.57 5.43 -21.51
CA LYS A 130 15.14 6.06 -22.67
C LYS A 130 14.05 6.64 -23.58
N ALA A 131 14.44 7.50 -24.51
CA ALA A 131 13.52 8.02 -25.52
C ALA A 131 12.88 6.85 -26.29
N ASN A 132 11.57 6.91 -26.48
CA ASN A 132 10.76 5.91 -27.17
C ASN A 132 10.65 4.53 -26.46
N GLU A 133 11.17 4.39 -25.24
CA GLU A 133 10.88 3.23 -24.40
C GLU A 133 9.55 3.42 -23.65
N ALA A 134 8.91 2.29 -23.33
CA ALA A 134 7.72 2.24 -22.48
C ALA A 134 7.91 1.21 -21.37
N VAL A 135 7.26 1.43 -20.25
CA VAL A 135 7.18 0.49 -19.14
C VAL A 135 5.72 0.24 -18.78
N THR A 136 5.40 -0.99 -18.41
CA THR A 136 4.09 -1.36 -17.91
C THR A 136 4.25 -1.90 -16.50
N PHE A 137 3.57 -1.29 -15.55
CA PHE A 137 3.41 -1.82 -14.20
C PHE A 137 2.12 -2.63 -14.13
N LYS A 138 2.19 -3.82 -13.56
CA LYS A 138 1.07 -4.75 -13.46
C LYS A 138 0.74 -5.01 -12.00
N TYR A 139 -0.49 -4.76 -11.64
CA TYR A 139 -1.02 -5.06 -10.31
C TYR A 139 -2.37 -5.77 -10.46
N ARG A 140 -2.69 -6.61 -9.48
CA ARG A 140 -4.05 -7.13 -9.34
C ARG A 140 -4.62 -6.65 -8.02
N ILE A 141 -5.84 -6.14 -8.06
CA ILE A 141 -6.61 -5.78 -6.88
C ILE A 141 -7.76 -6.77 -6.77
N SER A 142 -7.86 -7.45 -5.62
CA SER A 142 -8.96 -8.33 -5.28
C SER A 142 -9.72 -7.73 -4.10
N VAL A 143 -11.05 -7.70 -4.21
CA VAL A 143 -11.93 -7.30 -3.12
C VAL A 143 -12.79 -8.53 -2.79
N LEU A 144 -12.68 -8.98 -1.56
CA LEU A 144 -13.33 -10.19 -1.07
C LEU A 144 -14.25 -9.83 0.09
N SER A 145 -15.44 -10.43 0.13
CA SER A 145 -16.39 -10.30 1.23
C SER A 145 -16.64 -11.65 1.89
N GLY A 146 -17.08 -11.63 3.14
CA GLY A 146 -17.28 -12.81 3.95
C GLY A 146 -16.27 -12.90 5.09
N ASP A 147 -15.74 -14.08 5.39
CA ASP A 147 -14.72 -14.24 6.42
C ASP A 147 -13.40 -13.58 6.01
N ARG A 148 -12.55 -13.30 7.02
CA ARG A 148 -11.19 -12.80 6.75
C ARG A 148 -10.47 -13.77 5.82
N VAL A 149 -9.93 -13.23 4.72
CA VAL A 149 -9.23 -14.05 3.73
C VAL A 149 -7.95 -14.65 4.33
N GLU A 150 -7.77 -15.95 4.11
CA GLU A 150 -6.58 -16.68 4.52
C GLU A 150 -5.40 -16.42 3.57
N ASP A 151 -4.18 -16.36 4.12
CA ASP A 151 -2.95 -16.18 3.33
C ASP A 151 -2.78 -17.24 2.23
N SER A 152 -3.23 -18.46 2.49
CA SER A 152 -3.21 -19.58 1.54
C SER A 152 -4.02 -19.27 0.28
N ILE A 153 -5.19 -18.65 0.42
CA ILE A 153 -6.07 -18.25 -0.69
C ILE A 153 -5.42 -17.17 -1.51
N ILE A 154 -4.87 -16.14 -0.85
CA ILE A 154 -4.16 -15.04 -1.52
C ILE A 154 -2.95 -15.59 -2.28
N ARG A 155 -2.19 -16.48 -1.66
CA ARG A 155 -1.01 -17.10 -2.27
C ARG A 155 -1.38 -17.93 -3.50
N GLU A 156 -2.46 -18.70 -3.44
CA GLU A 156 -2.93 -19.48 -4.57
C GLU A 156 -3.36 -18.58 -5.73
N GLU A 157 -4.11 -17.51 -5.46
CA GLU A 157 -4.48 -16.51 -6.45
C GLU A 157 -3.26 -15.84 -7.08
N TYR A 158 -2.29 -15.45 -6.23
CA TYR A 158 -1.02 -14.88 -6.68
C TYR A 158 -0.30 -15.81 -7.66
N LEU A 159 -0.09 -17.06 -7.28
CA LEU A 159 0.62 -18.05 -8.11
C LEU A 159 -0.11 -18.38 -9.43
N LYS A 160 -1.44 -18.27 -9.48
CA LYS A 160 -2.21 -18.40 -10.71
C LYS A 160 -2.04 -17.20 -11.64
N TRP A 161 -1.92 -16.01 -11.05
CA TRP A 161 -1.85 -14.77 -11.82
C TRP A 161 -0.47 -14.48 -12.40
N VAL A 162 0.61 -14.86 -11.73
CA VAL A 162 1.98 -14.56 -12.16
C VAL A 162 2.56 -15.60 -13.12
N LYS A 163 1.83 -16.69 -13.41
CA LYS A 163 2.16 -17.65 -14.44
C LYS A 163 1.94 -17.05 -15.84
#